data_1870383ae153a90d83d0252a8cd621e3
#
_entry.id   1870383ae153a90d83d0252a8cd621e3
#
_cell.length_a   1.000
_cell.length_b   1.000
_cell.length_c   1.000
_cell.angle_alpha   90.00
_cell.angle_beta   90.00
_cell.angle_gamma   90.00
#
_symmetry.space_group_name_H-M   'P 1'
#
loop_
_entity.id
_entity.type
_entity.pdbx_description
1 polymer ?
#
loop_
_entity_poly.entity_id
_entity_poly.type
_entity_poly.pdbx_seq_one_letter_code
_entity_poly.pdbx_strand_id
1 'polypeptide(L)'
;MRLPSTPDEPFRMPMVHSFRSPVVLGLGLTVLLAACGGPQPAEDQQPQADSLATDTINGDNELVSVGGRLFSIPSPVQTAFAIRKAGLAYRKDLTTPLEKGEALTTKAARAAALGMYGADLAYVTVHRDGQRAMATMQAIEKLGNSLELSNAFDKSLLDRFKSNLGSEDSLLRFSGVAFRAADRYLKSNDRNDVSTLVLAGGWVGSLHLTLSDPAALKDQGLVDRIGDQKASLDAIVELMDAHVKDPEAAALITALKELQASFAGIQRSYSFQQPVTDAAKRTTFINSTSTVTIPAGVLEAITKQTAAIRSMILA
;
A
#
# COMPACT_ATOMS: atom_id res chain seq x y z
N MET A 1 21.87 -60.59 -6.26
CA MET A 1 20.64 -60.18 -6.90
C MET A 1 20.90 -58.80 -7.54
N ARG A 2 21.01 -58.76 -8.88
CA ARG A 2 21.46 -57.58 -9.65
C ARG A 2 20.22 -56.75 -10.02
N LEU A 3 20.27 -55.44 -9.79
CA LEU A 3 19.29 -54.46 -10.32
C LEU A 3 19.63 -54.12 -11.77
N PRO A 4 18.67 -53.95 -12.67
CA PRO A 4 18.94 -53.49 -14.02
C PRO A 4 18.95 -51.97 -14.12
N SER A 5 19.91 -51.49 -14.89
CA SER A 5 20.12 -50.09 -15.31
C SER A 5 19.11 -49.68 -16.36
N THR A 6 18.51 -48.49 -16.24
CA THR A 6 17.71 -47.81 -17.26
C THR A 6 18.60 -46.91 -18.13
N PRO A 7 18.39 -46.83 -19.45
CA PRO A 7 19.14 -45.92 -20.32
C PRO A 7 18.52 -44.52 -20.39
N ASP A 8 19.41 -43.53 -20.46
CA ASP A 8 19.15 -42.11 -20.75
C ASP A 8 18.58 -41.94 -22.17
N GLU A 9 17.47 -41.24 -22.29
CA GLU A 9 17.05 -40.64 -23.55
C GLU A 9 17.14 -39.12 -23.50
N PRO A 10 17.75 -38.45 -24.51
CA PRO A 10 17.84 -37.00 -24.54
C PRO A 10 16.57 -36.38 -25.14
N PHE A 11 16.02 -35.44 -24.42
CA PHE A 11 14.88 -34.60 -24.81
C PHE A 11 15.25 -33.71 -26.01
N ARG A 12 14.64 -33.95 -27.18
CA ARG A 12 14.78 -33.11 -28.40
C ARG A 12 13.71 -32.01 -28.36
N MET A 13 14.16 -30.75 -28.39
CA MET A 13 13.31 -29.58 -28.68
C MET A 13 13.00 -29.49 -30.20
N PRO A 14 11.78 -29.12 -30.60
CA PRO A 14 11.48 -28.87 -32.00
C PRO A 14 11.95 -27.48 -32.43
N MET A 15 12.61 -27.43 -33.58
CA MET A 15 13.00 -26.21 -34.29
C MET A 15 11.79 -25.42 -34.78
N VAL A 16 11.76 -24.13 -34.47
CA VAL A 16 10.81 -23.17 -35.04
C VAL A 16 11.30 -22.72 -36.41
N HIS A 17 10.51 -22.99 -37.47
CA HIS A 17 10.77 -22.55 -38.83
C HIS A 17 10.47 -21.06 -38.98
N SER A 18 11.50 -20.34 -39.45
CA SER A 18 11.44 -18.95 -39.90
C SER A 18 10.66 -18.86 -41.23
N PHE A 19 9.53 -18.13 -41.23
CA PHE A 19 8.83 -17.73 -42.43
C PHE A 19 9.42 -16.39 -42.95
N ARG A 20 10.04 -16.44 -44.12
CA ARG A 20 10.41 -15.27 -44.91
C ARG A 20 9.22 -14.86 -45.79
N SER A 21 8.77 -13.63 -45.69
CA SER A 21 7.79 -13.02 -46.61
C SER A 21 8.49 -12.37 -47.79
N PRO A 22 7.94 -12.47 -49.01
CA PRO A 22 8.48 -11.78 -50.17
C PRO A 22 7.94 -10.36 -50.30
N VAL A 23 8.83 -9.46 -50.69
CA VAL A 23 8.60 -8.07 -51.11
C VAL A 23 7.89 -8.10 -52.46
N VAL A 24 6.73 -7.46 -52.56
CA VAL A 24 6.09 -7.14 -53.84
C VAL A 24 6.19 -5.63 -54.05
N LEU A 25 6.97 -5.28 -55.08
CA LEU A 25 7.10 -3.96 -55.68
C LEU A 25 5.89 -3.74 -56.62
N GLY A 26 5.08 -2.74 -56.40
CA GLY A 26 3.99 -2.32 -57.30
C GLY A 26 4.06 -0.82 -57.54
N LEU A 27 4.36 -0.49 -58.77
CA LEU A 27 4.52 0.84 -59.35
C LEU A 27 3.18 1.47 -59.72
N GLY A 28 3.00 2.75 -59.41
CA GLY A 28 2.34 3.71 -60.31
C GLY A 28 0.85 3.93 -60.14
N LEU A 29 0.43 5.12 -59.76
CA LEU A 29 -0.31 6.02 -60.65
C LEU A 29 -0.69 7.32 -59.87
N THR A 30 -0.09 8.41 -60.24
CA THR A 30 -0.45 9.78 -59.86
C THR A 30 -1.74 10.21 -60.53
N VAL A 31 -2.76 10.63 -59.75
CA VAL A 31 -3.86 11.45 -60.24
C VAL A 31 -3.93 12.70 -59.37
N LEU A 32 -3.54 13.84 -60.01
CA LEU A 32 -3.81 15.18 -59.52
C LEU A 32 -5.29 15.49 -59.73
N LEU A 33 -6.03 15.80 -58.66
CA LEU A 33 -7.28 16.56 -58.74
C LEU A 33 -7.24 17.68 -57.70
N ALA A 34 -7.05 18.87 -58.18
CA ALA A 34 -7.32 20.10 -57.44
C ALA A 34 -8.83 20.32 -57.40
N ALA A 35 -9.39 20.62 -56.21
CA ALA A 35 -10.54 21.52 -56.09
C ALA A 35 -10.91 21.87 -54.67
N CYS A 36 -11.02 23.17 -54.45
CA CYS A 36 -11.95 23.92 -53.57
C CYS A 36 -11.89 23.70 -52.07
N GLY A 37 -11.43 24.77 -51.42
CA GLY A 37 -11.55 25.03 -49.99
C GLY A 37 -12.99 25.17 -49.53
N GLY A 38 -13.29 24.51 -48.42
CA GLY A 38 -14.40 24.81 -47.52
C GLY A 38 -13.85 24.81 -46.10
N PRO A 39 -14.35 25.63 -45.20
CA PRO A 39 -13.85 25.67 -43.84
C PRO A 39 -14.15 24.37 -43.15
N GLN A 40 -13.09 23.69 -42.70
CA GLN A 40 -13.19 22.54 -41.81
C GLN A 40 -13.85 22.97 -40.51
N PRO A 41 -14.87 22.23 -40.01
CA PRO A 41 -15.35 22.41 -38.67
C PRO A 41 -14.20 22.04 -37.70
N ALA A 42 -13.98 22.90 -36.70
CA ALA A 42 -13.09 22.62 -35.60
C ALA A 42 -13.45 21.25 -35.02
N GLU A 43 -12.56 20.28 -35.09
CA GLU A 43 -12.64 19.07 -34.29
C GLU A 43 -12.63 19.49 -32.83
N ASP A 44 -13.80 19.38 -32.20
CA ASP A 44 -13.93 19.37 -30.74
C ASP A 44 -12.94 18.31 -30.24
N GLN A 45 -11.79 18.75 -29.76
CA GLN A 45 -10.97 17.92 -28.87
C GLN A 45 -11.79 17.66 -27.62
N GLN A 46 -12.58 16.58 -27.66
CA GLN A 46 -13.08 15.98 -26.45
C GLN A 46 -11.86 15.79 -25.52
N PRO A 47 -11.93 16.28 -24.28
CA PRO A 47 -10.92 15.93 -23.30
C PRO A 47 -10.87 14.40 -23.28
N GLN A 48 -9.70 13.81 -23.59
CA GLN A 48 -9.44 12.43 -23.29
C GLN A 48 -9.76 12.26 -21.81
N ALA A 49 -10.94 11.70 -21.54
CA ALA A 49 -11.20 11.14 -20.23
C ALA A 49 -10.06 10.15 -20.01
N ASP A 50 -9.11 10.55 -19.16
CA ASP A 50 -8.19 9.61 -18.53
C ASP A 50 -9.05 8.41 -18.14
N SER A 51 -8.87 7.32 -18.84
CA SER A 51 -9.43 6.04 -18.44
C SER A 51 -8.76 5.72 -17.11
N LEU A 52 -9.34 6.28 -16.04
CA LEU A 52 -9.13 5.74 -14.70
C LEU A 52 -9.53 4.27 -14.83
N ALA A 53 -8.50 3.45 -15.04
CA ALA A 53 -8.64 2.03 -14.95
C ALA A 53 -9.53 1.78 -13.73
N THR A 54 -10.63 1.09 -13.94
CA THR A 54 -11.52 0.63 -12.90
C THR A 54 -10.73 -0.41 -12.12
N ASP A 55 -9.79 0.06 -11.29
CA ASP A 55 -9.20 -0.77 -10.25
C ASP A 55 -10.35 -1.10 -9.32
N THR A 56 -11.02 -2.20 -9.63
CA THR A 56 -11.85 -2.93 -8.70
C THR A 56 -11.03 -3.00 -7.41
N ILE A 57 -11.62 -2.54 -6.30
CA ILE A 57 -11.09 -2.76 -4.95
C ILE A 57 -11.21 -4.27 -4.69
N ASN A 58 -10.42 -5.05 -5.39
CA ASN A 58 -10.16 -6.45 -5.08
C ASN A 58 -9.23 -6.40 -3.88
N GLY A 59 -9.60 -7.11 -2.81
CA GLY A 59 -8.91 -7.13 -1.52
C GLY A 59 -7.47 -7.67 -1.54
N ASP A 60 -6.73 -7.35 -2.57
CA ASP A 60 -5.34 -7.76 -2.72
C ASP A 60 -4.45 -6.79 -1.95
N ASN A 61 -3.64 -7.34 -1.10
CA ASN A 61 -2.54 -6.64 -0.45
C ASN A 61 -1.78 -5.86 -1.53
N GLU A 62 -1.71 -4.54 -1.38
CA GLU A 62 -1.04 -3.69 -2.34
C GLU A 62 0.45 -4.05 -2.36
N LEU A 63 0.95 -4.50 -3.51
CA LEU A 63 2.37 -4.80 -3.67
C LEU A 63 3.15 -3.48 -3.73
N VAL A 64 3.95 -3.24 -2.72
CA VAL A 64 4.85 -2.09 -2.65
C VAL A 64 6.18 -2.49 -3.28
N SER A 65 6.65 -1.73 -4.27
CA SER A 65 7.98 -1.93 -4.84
C SER A 65 8.94 -0.89 -4.27
N VAL A 66 9.98 -1.32 -3.58
CA VAL A 66 11.06 -0.45 -3.12
C VAL A 66 12.40 -1.11 -3.46
N GLY A 67 13.31 -0.36 -4.04
CA GLY A 67 14.61 -0.90 -4.47
C GLY A 67 14.52 -2.08 -5.46
N GLY A 68 13.46 -2.16 -6.27
CA GLY A 68 13.23 -3.26 -7.21
C GLY A 68 12.65 -4.54 -6.60
N ARG A 69 12.33 -4.55 -5.30
CA ARG A 69 11.70 -5.67 -4.60
C ARG A 69 10.22 -5.39 -4.36
N LEU A 70 9.39 -6.43 -4.46
CA LEU A 70 7.95 -6.36 -4.20
C LEU A 70 7.65 -6.86 -2.79
N PHE A 71 6.90 -6.06 -2.03
CA PHE A 71 6.47 -6.37 -0.67
C PHE A 71 4.95 -6.24 -0.57
N SER A 72 4.33 -7.15 0.17
CA SER A 72 2.90 -7.08 0.48
C SER A 72 2.72 -6.44 1.86
N ILE A 73 2.37 -5.16 1.88
CA ILE A 73 2.11 -4.41 3.12
C ILE A 73 0.67 -3.90 3.05
N PRO A 74 -0.18 -4.25 4.03
CA PRO A 74 -1.57 -3.78 4.05
C PRO A 74 -1.64 -2.27 4.04
N SER A 75 -2.48 -1.70 3.18
CA SER A 75 -2.66 -0.26 3.14
C SER A 75 -3.39 0.24 4.41
N PRO A 76 -3.12 1.47 4.87
CA PRO A 76 -3.85 2.07 5.99
C PRO A 76 -5.36 2.08 5.80
N VAL A 77 -5.83 2.22 4.55
CA VAL A 77 -7.25 2.22 4.21
C VAL A 77 -7.88 0.85 4.48
N GLN A 78 -7.20 -0.24 4.13
CA GLN A 78 -7.69 -1.60 4.43
C GLN A 78 -7.78 -1.86 5.93
N THR A 79 -6.82 -1.35 6.71
CA THR A 79 -6.85 -1.45 8.18
C THR A 79 -8.02 -0.65 8.76
N ALA A 80 -8.24 0.59 8.32
CA ALA A 80 -9.35 1.41 8.77
C ALA A 80 -10.71 0.76 8.47
N PHE A 81 -10.87 0.14 7.30
CA PHE A 81 -12.08 -0.62 6.97
C PHE A 81 -12.27 -1.84 7.85
N ALA A 82 -11.21 -2.57 8.16
CA ALA A 82 -11.28 -3.74 9.03
C ALA A 82 -11.74 -3.32 10.44
N ILE A 83 -11.21 -2.23 10.99
CA ILE A 83 -11.61 -1.65 12.27
C ILE A 83 -13.10 -1.30 12.26
N ARG A 84 -13.57 -0.60 11.23
CA ARG A 84 -14.99 -0.25 11.10
C ARG A 84 -15.89 -1.47 10.91
N LYS A 85 -15.47 -2.45 10.10
CA LYS A 85 -16.23 -3.69 9.85
C LYS A 85 -16.38 -4.52 11.12
N ALA A 86 -15.39 -4.50 12.00
CA ALA A 86 -15.44 -5.13 13.32
C ALA A 86 -16.38 -4.40 14.31
N GLY A 87 -17.01 -3.30 13.89
CA GLY A 87 -17.98 -2.55 14.71
C GLY A 87 -17.34 -1.68 15.79
N LEU A 88 -16.02 -1.43 15.71
CA LEU A 88 -15.34 -0.58 16.68
C LEU A 88 -15.78 0.88 16.54
N ALA A 89 -16.00 1.53 17.67
CA ALA A 89 -16.40 2.93 17.72
C ALA A 89 -15.28 3.85 17.20
N TYR A 90 -15.68 4.93 16.52
CA TYR A 90 -14.73 5.98 16.16
C TYR A 90 -14.14 6.67 17.39
N ARG A 91 -12.83 6.74 17.47
CA ARG A 91 -12.08 7.36 18.55
C ARG A 91 -11.09 8.38 17.99
N LYS A 92 -11.50 9.65 18.00
CA LYS A 92 -10.68 10.76 17.53
C LYS A 92 -9.36 10.91 18.32
N ASP A 93 -9.38 10.58 19.60
CA ASP A 93 -8.24 10.65 20.51
C ASP A 93 -7.10 9.68 20.16
N LEU A 94 -7.37 8.65 19.35
CA LEU A 94 -6.34 7.74 18.84
C LEU A 94 -5.52 8.34 17.71
N THR A 95 -6.03 9.37 17.03
CA THR A 95 -5.31 10.00 15.92
C THR A 95 -4.15 10.87 16.42
N THR A 96 -3.17 11.09 15.55
CA THR A 96 -2.01 11.95 15.85
C THR A 96 -2.46 13.39 16.07
N PRO A 97 -2.03 14.06 17.17
CA PRO A 97 -2.29 15.47 17.37
C PRO A 97 -1.67 16.30 16.23
N LEU A 98 -2.49 17.20 15.63
CA LEU A 98 -2.11 17.89 14.39
C LEU A 98 -0.91 18.82 14.57
N GLU A 99 -0.77 19.42 15.76
CA GLU A 99 0.32 20.31 16.14
C GLU A 99 1.68 19.61 16.23
N LYS A 100 1.70 18.31 16.45
CA LYS A 100 2.96 17.55 16.57
C LYS A 100 3.78 17.57 15.28
N GLY A 101 3.13 17.52 14.11
CA GLY A 101 3.84 17.52 12.82
C GLY A 101 4.71 18.77 12.61
N GLU A 102 4.27 19.92 13.12
CA GLU A 102 5.01 21.20 12.97
C GLU A 102 6.23 21.27 13.90
N ALA A 103 6.23 20.55 15.02
CA ALA A 103 7.31 20.53 15.99
C ALA A 103 8.49 19.62 15.56
N LEU A 104 8.29 18.74 14.58
CA LEU A 104 9.32 17.80 14.16
C LEU A 104 10.46 18.50 13.43
N THR A 105 11.70 18.19 13.84
CA THR A 105 12.89 18.84 13.31
C THR A 105 13.67 17.98 12.33
N THR A 106 13.66 16.65 12.51
CA THR A 106 14.48 15.76 11.69
C THR A 106 13.73 15.28 10.44
N LYS A 107 14.46 14.98 9.37
CA LYS A 107 13.92 14.42 8.13
C LYS A 107 13.26 13.06 8.41
N ALA A 108 13.90 12.23 9.22
CA ALA A 108 13.39 10.89 9.55
C ALA A 108 12.06 10.95 10.30
N ALA A 109 11.95 11.80 11.33
CA ALA A 109 10.72 12.00 12.09
C ALA A 109 9.58 12.56 11.22
N ARG A 110 9.87 13.57 10.39
CA ARG A 110 8.89 14.15 9.46
C ARG A 110 8.36 13.12 8.46
N ALA A 111 9.25 12.31 7.89
CA ALA A 111 8.86 11.29 6.92
C ALA A 111 8.00 10.18 7.57
N ALA A 112 8.40 9.67 8.73
CA ALA A 112 7.62 8.70 9.48
C ALA A 112 6.27 9.27 9.93
N ALA A 113 6.24 10.52 10.43
CA ALA A 113 5.00 11.19 10.81
C ALA A 113 4.06 11.41 9.62
N LEU A 114 4.59 11.74 8.42
CA LEU A 114 3.80 11.84 7.20
C LEU A 114 3.01 10.55 6.94
N GLY A 115 3.66 9.39 7.09
CA GLY A 115 3.01 8.09 7.01
C GLY A 115 1.94 7.89 8.08
N MET A 116 2.21 8.27 9.33
CA MET A 116 1.24 8.18 10.43
C MET A 116 0.00 9.02 10.17
N TYR A 117 0.16 10.29 9.73
CA TYR A 117 -0.97 11.12 9.33
C TYR A 117 -1.74 10.54 8.14
N GLY A 118 -1.06 9.80 7.26
CA GLY A 118 -1.72 9.05 6.19
C GLY A 118 -2.63 7.95 6.72
N ALA A 119 -2.21 7.21 7.75
CA ALA A 119 -3.03 6.22 8.43
C ALA A 119 -4.22 6.87 9.15
N ASP A 120 -3.98 8.00 9.82
CA ASP A 120 -5.04 8.77 10.46
C ASP A 120 -6.06 9.29 9.44
N LEU A 121 -5.61 9.80 8.29
CA LEU A 121 -6.49 10.26 7.22
C LEU A 121 -7.42 9.14 6.74
N ALA A 122 -6.88 7.94 6.52
CA ALA A 122 -7.69 6.78 6.17
C ALA A 122 -8.73 6.46 7.26
N TYR A 123 -8.31 6.45 8.52
CA TYR A 123 -9.18 6.15 9.66
C TYR A 123 -10.33 7.15 9.80
N VAL A 124 -10.03 8.46 9.83
CA VAL A 124 -11.06 9.51 9.98
C VAL A 124 -12.00 9.58 8.79
N THR A 125 -11.48 9.28 7.58
CA THR A 125 -12.27 9.25 6.34
C THR A 125 -13.28 8.10 6.37
N VAL A 126 -12.83 6.90 6.72
CA VAL A 126 -13.70 5.72 6.84
C VAL A 126 -14.79 5.93 7.89
N HIS A 127 -14.49 6.66 8.97
CA HIS A 127 -15.45 7.02 10.01
C HIS A 127 -16.25 8.31 9.73
N ARG A 128 -16.09 8.92 8.54
CA ARG A 128 -16.85 10.10 8.08
C ARG A 128 -16.64 11.37 8.89
N ASP A 129 -15.51 11.51 9.58
CA ASP A 129 -15.14 12.78 10.22
C ASP A 129 -14.47 13.71 9.18
N GLY A 130 -15.28 14.36 8.35
CA GLY A 130 -14.81 15.24 7.27
C GLY A 130 -14.00 16.44 7.79
N GLN A 131 -14.35 16.98 8.97
CA GLN A 131 -13.60 18.08 9.56
C GLN A 131 -12.19 17.65 9.95
N ARG A 132 -12.06 16.50 10.63
CA ARG A 132 -10.76 15.96 11.01
C ARG A 132 -9.97 15.53 9.78
N ALA A 133 -10.62 14.96 8.75
CA ALA A 133 -9.97 14.58 7.49
C ALA A 133 -9.33 15.79 6.79
N MET A 134 -10.04 16.94 6.73
CA MET A 134 -9.48 18.18 6.18
C MET A 134 -8.28 18.68 6.96
N ALA A 135 -8.37 18.71 8.28
CA ALA A 135 -7.28 19.17 9.14
C ALA A 135 -6.05 18.22 9.03
N THR A 136 -6.28 16.91 8.96
CA THR A 136 -5.22 15.92 8.75
C THR A 136 -4.57 16.07 7.37
N MET A 137 -5.34 16.35 6.32
CA MET A 137 -4.79 16.62 4.99
C MET A 137 -3.90 17.85 4.97
N GLN A 138 -4.28 18.92 5.69
CA GLN A 138 -3.45 20.11 5.82
C GLN A 138 -2.12 19.83 6.55
N ALA A 139 -2.15 18.96 7.57
CA ALA A 139 -0.93 18.51 8.23
C ALA A 139 -0.02 17.69 7.30
N ILE A 140 -0.62 16.82 6.48
CA ILE A 140 0.09 16.05 5.45
C ILE A 140 0.74 16.99 4.42
N GLU A 141 0.01 18.01 3.94
CA GLU A 141 0.55 19.00 3.01
C GLU A 141 1.75 19.74 3.60
N LYS A 142 1.65 20.22 4.85
CA LYS A 142 2.74 20.93 5.52
C LYS A 142 3.98 20.04 5.68
N LEU A 143 3.81 18.80 6.13
CA LEU A 143 4.90 17.84 6.23
C LEU A 143 5.50 17.50 4.86
N GLY A 144 4.65 17.29 3.86
CA GLY A 144 5.08 17.06 2.48
C GLY A 144 5.94 18.20 1.96
N ASN A 145 5.53 19.47 2.19
CA ASN A 145 6.30 20.63 1.80
C ASN A 145 7.66 20.70 2.52
N SER A 146 7.71 20.36 3.81
CA SER A 146 8.96 20.32 4.58
C SER A 146 9.92 19.20 4.14
N LEU A 147 9.43 18.22 3.41
CA LEU A 147 10.17 17.10 2.83
C LEU A 147 10.43 17.30 1.32
N GLU A 148 10.15 18.49 0.78
CA GLU A 148 10.31 18.83 -0.63
C GLU A 148 9.41 17.97 -1.56
N LEU A 149 8.23 17.58 -1.07
CA LEU A 149 7.25 16.78 -1.79
C LEU A 149 6.10 17.63 -2.36
N SER A 150 6.27 18.94 -2.49
CA SER A 150 5.22 19.88 -2.94
C SER A 150 4.62 19.48 -4.30
N ASN A 151 5.43 18.90 -5.19
CA ASN A 151 4.97 18.43 -6.49
C ASN A 151 4.13 17.14 -6.43
N ALA A 152 4.25 16.39 -5.32
CA ALA A 152 3.44 15.19 -5.11
C ALA A 152 2.05 15.52 -4.53
N PHE A 153 1.92 16.68 -3.85
CA PHE A 153 0.70 17.16 -3.20
C PHE A 153 0.28 18.50 -3.83
N ASP A 154 -0.05 18.47 -5.11
CA ASP A 154 -0.43 19.68 -5.82
C ASP A 154 -1.82 20.19 -5.41
N LYS A 155 -2.09 21.46 -5.77
CA LYS A 155 -3.37 22.11 -5.47
C LYS A 155 -4.56 21.35 -6.07
N SER A 156 -4.40 20.73 -7.24
CA SER A 156 -5.44 19.92 -7.89
C SER A 156 -5.81 18.70 -7.05
N LEU A 157 -4.83 18.06 -6.43
CA LEU A 157 -5.04 16.94 -5.51
C LEU A 157 -5.87 17.38 -4.29
N LEU A 158 -5.52 18.51 -3.68
CA LEU A 158 -6.23 19.08 -2.53
C LEU A 158 -7.65 19.52 -2.88
N ASP A 159 -7.85 20.15 -4.02
CA ASP A 159 -9.17 20.58 -4.47
C ASP A 159 -10.08 19.40 -4.79
N ARG A 160 -9.53 18.32 -5.38
CA ARG A 160 -10.27 17.06 -5.57
C ARG A 160 -10.64 16.40 -4.25
N PHE A 161 -9.74 16.41 -3.25
CA PHE A 161 -10.06 15.92 -1.92
C PHE A 161 -11.24 16.68 -1.31
N LYS A 162 -11.20 18.03 -1.32
CA LYS A 162 -12.27 18.90 -0.82
C LYS A 162 -13.60 18.63 -1.51
N SER A 163 -13.58 18.47 -2.83
CA SER A 163 -14.78 18.22 -3.64
C SER A 163 -15.42 16.86 -3.36
N ASN A 164 -14.68 15.91 -2.81
CA ASN A 164 -15.13 14.54 -2.55
C ASN A 164 -15.44 14.25 -1.07
N LEU A 165 -15.36 15.24 -0.17
CA LEU A 165 -15.61 15.07 1.26
C LEU A 165 -16.99 14.49 1.59
N GLY A 166 -17.97 14.65 0.70
CA GLY A 166 -19.31 14.08 0.86
C GLY A 166 -19.48 12.63 0.41
N SER A 167 -18.46 12.04 -0.24
CA SER A 167 -18.52 10.69 -0.81
C SER A 167 -17.41 9.81 -0.24
N GLU A 168 -17.79 8.82 0.57
CA GLU A 168 -16.87 7.86 1.19
C GLU A 168 -16.03 7.11 0.13
N ASP A 169 -16.69 6.56 -0.90
CA ASP A 169 -16.01 5.82 -1.96
C ASP A 169 -15.02 6.70 -2.74
N SER A 170 -15.37 7.96 -2.95
CA SER A 170 -14.49 8.91 -3.63
C SER A 170 -13.27 9.27 -2.78
N LEU A 171 -13.46 9.49 -1.48
CA LEU A 171 -12.37 9.77 -0.55
C LEU A 171 -11.41 8.59 -0.41
N LEU A 172 -11.94 7.36 -0.42
CA LEU A 172 -11.12 6.16 -0.36
C LEU A 172 -10.29 5.98 -1.62
N ARG A 173 -10.91 6.10 -2.79
CA ARG A 173 -10.18 6.09 -4.08
C ARG A 173 -9.14 7.21 -4.13
N PHE A 174 -9.51 8.41 -3.67
CA PHE A 174 -8.61 9.55 -3.62
C PHE A 174 -7.41 9.30 -2.70
N SER A 175 -7.63 8.76 -1.49
CA SER A 175 -6.53 8.42 -0.57
C SER A 175 -5.54 7.46 -1.23
N GLY A 176 -6.01 6.42 -1.91
CA GLY A 176 -5.15 5.49 -2.65
C GLY A 176 -4.38 6.19 -3.80
N VAL A 177 -5.03 7.08 -4.55
CA VAL A 177 -4.36 7.86 -5.62
C VAL A 177 -3.29 8.77 -5.05
N ALA A 178 -3.56 9.46 -3.94
CA ALA A 178 -2.61 10.37 -3.28
C ALA A 178 -1.37 9.63 -2.79
N PHE A 179 -1.56 8.48 -2.13
CA PHE A 179 -0.44 7.65 -1.67
C PHE A 179 0.41 7.14 -2.85
N ARG A 180 -0.21 6.64 -3.91
CA ARG A 180 0.52 6.18 -5.11
C ARG A 180 1.25 7.32 -5.82
N ALA A 181 0.69 8.52 -5.86
CA ALA A 181 1.35 9.68 -6.45
C ALA A 181 2.60 10.08 -5.66
N ALA A 182 2.50 10.14 -4.33
CA ALA A 182 3.62 10.43 -3.45
C ALA A 182 4.73 9.35 -3.57
N ASP A 183 4.37 8.08 -3.53
CA ASP A 183 5.32 6.97 -3.67
C ASP A 183 6.04 6.99 -5.03
N ARG A 184 5.31 7.19 -6.13
CA ARG A 184 5.91 7.31 -7.47
C ARG A 184 6.87 8.50 -7.55
N TYR A 185 6.48 9.66 -7.00
CA TYR A 185 7.34 10.84 -6.97
C TYR A 185 8.64 10.57 -6.21
N LEU A 186 8.57 9.96 -5.03
CA LEU A 186 9.72 9.60 -4.22
C LEU A 186 10.66 8.64 -4.96
N LYS A 187 10.12 7.61 -5.58
CA LYS A 187 10.89 6.61 -6.34
C LYS A 187 11.55 7.20 -7.58
N SER A 188 10.84 8.07 -8.31
CA SER A 188 11.40 8.72 -9.51
C SER A 188 12.52 9.73 -9.20
N ASN A 189 12.67 10.12 -7.94
CA ASN A 189 13.71 11.03 -7.45
C ASN A 189 14.74 10.33 -6.55
N ASP A 190 14.84 9.01 -6.60
CA ASP A 190 15.76 8.18 -5.81
C ASP A 190 15.66 8.38 -4.29
N ARG A 191 14.47 8.80 -3.80
CA ARG A 191 14.23 9.06 -2.37
C ARG A 191 13.63 7.83 -1.66
N ASN A 192 14.25 6.67 -1.86
CA ASN A 192 13.83 5.41 -1.25
C ASN A 192 13.91 5.45 0.28
N ASP A 193 14.80 6.25 0.85
CA ASP A 193 14.90 6.50 2.28
C ASP A 193 13.63 7.12 2.85
N VAL A 194 13.13 8.18 2.22
CA VAL A 194 11.90 8.86 2.63
C VAL A 194 10.69 7.97 2.39
N SER A 195 10.61 7.30 1.23
CA SER A 195 9.52 6.36 0.93
C SER A 195 9.43 5.25 1.99
N THR A 196 10.58 4.67 2.39
CA THR A 196 10.65 3.64 3.42
C THR A 196 10.20 4.16 4.80
N LEU A 197 10.61 5.36 5.18
CA LEU A 197 10.21 5.98 6.44
C LEU A 197 8.70 6.31 6.47
N VAL A 198 8.15 6.82 5.37
CA VAL A 198 6.69 7.04 5.23
C VAL A 198 5.93 5.72 5.36
N LEU A 199 6.42 4.66 4.71
CA LEU A 199 5.83 3.34 4.78
C LEU A 199 5.83 2.79 6.21
N ALA A 200 6.98 2.87 6.90
CA ALA A 200 7.13 2.44 8.29
C ALA A 200 6.19 3.21 9.24
N GLY A 201 6.11 4.53 9.08
CA GLY A 201 5.22 5.38 9.88
C GLY A 201 3.75 5.07 9.65
N GLY A 202 3.33 4.86 8.40
CA GLY A 202 1.96 4.48 8.05
C GLY A 202 1.57 3.11 8.63
N TRP A 203 2.49 2.17 8.61
CA TRP A 203 2.32 0.86 9.23
C TRP A 203 2.18 0.95 10.76
N VAL A 204 3.08 1.71 11.43
CA VAL A 204 3.03 1.95 12.89
C VAL A 204 1.72 2.63 13.28
N GLY A 205 1.28 3.65 12.53
CA GLY A 205 0.01 4.34 12.75
C GLY A 205 -1.18 3.41 12.63
N SER A 206 -1.22 2.58 11.59
CA SER A 206 -2.28 1.59 11.36
C SER A 206 -2.34 0.53 12.46
N LEU A 207 -1.18 0.04 12.90
CA LEU A 207 -1.08 -0.93 13.98
C LEU A 207 -1.52 -0.30 15.31
N HIS A 208 -1.13 0.94 15.60
CA HIS A 208 -1.57 1.68 16.78
C HIS A 208 -3.09 1.83 16.85
N LEU A 209 -3.73 2.25 15.75
CA LEU A 209 -5.18 2.38 15.67
C LEU A 209 -5.91 1.06 15.96
N THR A 210 -5.31 -0.07 15.54
CA THR A 210 -5.88 -1.41 15.78
C THR A 210 -5.70 -1.84 17.23
N LEU A 211 -4.51 -1.63 17.80
CA LEU A 211 -4.15 -2.13 19.15
C LEU A 211 -4.68 -1.27 20.29
N SER A 212 -5.00 0.00 20.04
CA SER A 212 -5.40 0.95 21.10
C SER A 212 -6.84 0.79 21.55
N ASP A 213 -7.67 -0.02 20.87
CA ASP A 213 -8.99 -0.37 21.30
C ASP A 213 -9.03 -1.82 21.82
N PRO A 214 -9.23 -2.06 23.13
CA PRO A 214 -9.30 -3.41 23.68
C PRO A 214 -10.42 -4.26 23.06
N ALA A 215 -11.46 -3.65 22.48
CA ALA A 215 -12.53 -4.36 21.81
C ALA A 215 -12.05 -4.99 20.48
N ALA A 216 -11.00 -4.45 19.84
CA ALA A 216 -10.39 -5.02 18.67
C ALA A 216 -9.89 -6.46 18.87
N LEU A 217 -9.44 -6.75 20.09
CA LEU A 217 -8.88 -8.06 20.46
C LEU A 217 -9.94 -9.13 20.70
N LYS A 218 -11.22 -8.76 20.66
CA LYS A 218 -12.35 -9.70 20.72
C LYS A 218 -12.82 -10.13 19.34
N ASP A 219 -12.39 -9.44 18.29
CA ASP A 219 -12.68 -9.78 16.91
C ASP A 219 -11.54 -10.63 16.33
N GLN A 220 -11.82 -11.90 16.02
CA GLN A 220 -10.82 -12.83 15.50
C GLN A 220 -10.23 -12.35 14.17
N GLY A 221 -11.02 -11.69 13.33
CA GLY A 221 -10.54 -11.15 12.06
C GLY A 221 -9.51 -10.03 12.24
N LEU A 222 -9.62 -9.22 13.31
CA LEU A 222 -8.60 -8.23 13.67
C LEU A 222 -7.37 -8.89 14.31
N VAL A 223 -7.56 -9.92 15.15
CA VAL A 223 -6.46 -10.71 15.72
C VAL A 223 -5.64 -11.36 14.61
N ASP A 224 -6.30 -12.00 13.64
CA ASP A 224 -5.64 -12.61 12.48
C ASP A 224 -4.85 -11.56 11.69
N ARG A 225 -5.42 -10.37 11.46
CA ARG A 225 -4.73 -9.25 10.81
C ARG A 225 -3.51 -8.76 11.58
N ILE A 226 -3.58 -8.68 12.91
CA ILE A 226 -2.41 -8.35 13.73
C ILE A 226 -1.32 -9.39 13.52
N GLY A 227 -1.66 -10.67 13.52
CA GLY A 227 -0.71 -11.74 13.24
C GLY A 227 -0.07 -11.62 11.84
N ASP A 228 -0.86 -11.25 10.83
CA ASP A 228 -0.37 -11.07 9.45
C ASP A 228 0.63 -9.91 9.33
N GLN A 229 0.61 -8.95 10.26
CA GLN A 229 1.57 -7.85 10.29
C GLN A 229 3.03 -8.29 10.51
N LYS A 230 3.26 -9.52 11.00
CA LYS A 230 4.62 -10.05 11.15
C LYS A 230 5.40 -9.99 9.83
N ALA A 231 4.84 -10.50 8.74
CA ALA A 231 5.49 -10.50 7.44
C ALA A 231 5.72 -9.06 6.91
N SER A 232 4.77 -8.16 7.18
CA SER A 232 4.89 -6.75 6.82
C SER A 232 6.02 -6.07 7.61
N LEU A 233 6.14 -6.35 8.91
CA LEU A 233 7.21 -5.83 9.75
C LEU A 233 8.58 -6.35 9.31
N ASP A 234 8.68 -7.64 8.99
CA ASP A 234 9.91 -8.25 8.46
C ASP A 234 10.38 -7.51 7.19
N ALA A 235 9.45 -7.23 6.27
CA ALA A 235 9.73 -6.46 5.05
C ALA A 235 10.12 -5.01 5.34
N ILE A 236 9.43 -4.33 6.25
CA ILE A 236 9.76 -2.95 6.63
C ILE A 236 11.16 -2.87 7.24
N VAL A 237 11.51 -3.76 8.15
CA VAL A 237 12.86 -3.79 8.76
C VAL A 237 13.93 -4.02 7.69
N GLU A 238 13.71 -4.93 6.74
CA GLU A 238 14.63 -5.15 5.62
C GLU A 238 14.80 -3.88 4.78
N LEU A 239 13.71 -3.19 4.46
CA LEU A 239 13.74 -1.93 3.70
C LEU A 239 14.45 -0.81 4.46
N MET A 240 14.20 -0.70 5.78
CA MET A 240 14.89 0.28 6.63
C MET A 240 16.40 0.04 6.62
N ASP A 241 16.85 -1.20 6.79
CA ASP A 241 18.27 -1.57 6.76
C ASP A 241 18.91 -1.30 5.38
N ALA A 242 18.16 -1.51 4.30
CA ALA A 242 18.66 -1.31 2.94
C ALA A 242 18.78 0.17 2.56
N HIS A 243 17.76 0.97 2.86
CA HIS A 243 17.60 2.30 2.28
C HIS A 243 17.79 3.47 3.25
N VAL A 244 17.61 3.27 4.56
CA VAL A 244 17.70 4.34 5.55
C VAL A 244 19.07 4.31 6.22
N LYS A 245 19.94 5.26 5.85
CA LYS A 245 21.29 5.37 6.38
C LYS A 245 21.45 6.59 7.30
N ASP A 246 20.38 7.35 7.50
CA ASP A 246 20.37 8.52 8.36
C ASP A 246 20.56 8.11 9.83
N PRO A 247 21.59 8.62 10.52
CA PRO A 247 21.80 8.34 11.94
C PRO A 247 20.61 8.72 12.84
N GLU A 248 19.82 9.73 12.44
CA GLU A 248 18.63 10.16 13.17
C GLU A 248 17.52 9.10 13.16
N ALA A 249 17.54 8.15 12.20
CA ALA A 249 16.62 7.05 12.15
C ALA A 249 17.09 5.80 12.93
N ALA A 250 18.32 5.78 13.46
CA ALA A 250 18.90 4.59 14.08
C ALA A 250 18.07 4.07 15.27
N ALA A 251 17.56 4.97 16.10
CA ALA A 251 16.69 4.60 17.23
C ALA A 251 15.38 3.98 16.76
N LEU A 252 14.78 4.49 15.69
CA LEU A 252 13.56 3.96 15.10
C LEU A 252 13.80 2.55 14.51
N ILE A 253 14.90 2.36 13.80
CA ILE A 253 15.27 1.03 13.25
C ILE A 253 15.44 0.01 14.37
N THR A 254 16.13 0.39 15.46
CA THR A 254 16.33 -0.47 16.63
C THR A 254 14.98 -0.84 17.26
N ALA A 255 14.10 0.13 17.48
CA ALA A 255 12.79 -0.11 18.07
C ALA A 255 11.89 -0.99 17.19
N LEU A 256 11.96 -0.87 15.86
CA LEU A 256 11.25 -1.76 14.92
C LEU A 256 11.79 -3.20 14.99
N LYS A 257 13.10 -3.39 15.15
CA LYS A 257 13.71 -4.73 15.35
C LYS A 257 13.30 -5.37 16.68
N GLU A 258 13.21 -4.59 17.74
CA GLU A 258 12.71 -5.06 19.03
C GLU A 258 11.22 -5.47 18.93
N LEU A 259 10.41 -4.69 18.22
CA LEU A 259 9.02 -5.04 17.93
C LEU A 259 8.94 -6.32 17.09
N GLN A 260 9.80 -6.48 16.10
CA GLN A 260 9.89 -7.70 15.27
C GLN A 260 10.18 -8.94 16.13
N ALA A 261 11.05 -8.83 17.12
CA ALA A 261 11.32 -9.91 18.06
C ALA A 261 10.07 -10.29 18.90
N SER A 262 9.25 -9.30 19.29
CA SER A 262 7.98 -9.56 19.99
C SER A 262 6.95 -10.26 19.09
N PHE A 263 6.88 -9.91 17.82
CA PHE A 263 6.03 -10.59 16.83
C PHE A 263 6.40 -12.07 16.63
N ALA A 264 7.64 -12.48 16.93
CA ALA A 264 8.04 -13.88 16.87
C ALA A 264 7.28 -14.78 17.88
N GLY A 265 6.70 -14.19 18.94
CA GLY A 265 5.87 -14.89 19.91
C GLY A 265 4.45 -15.23 19.43
N ILE A 266 4.03 -14.73 18.25
CA ILE A 266 2.72 -15.04 17.67
C ILE A 266 2.72 -16.46 17.12
N GLN A 267 1.69 -17.21 17.49
CA GLN A 267 1.52 -18.61 17.09
C GLN A 267 0.57 -18.69 15.90
N ARG A 268 0.92 -19.51 14.91
CA ARG A 268 0.07 -19.83 13.75
C ARG A 268 -0.12 -21.32 13.65
N SER A 269 -1.36 -21.74 13.46
CA SER A 269 -1.70 -23.11 13.09
C SER A 269 -2.36 -23.11 11.71
N TYR A 270 -2.02 -24.10 10.91
CA TYR A 270 -2.61 -24.30 9.59
C TYR A 270 -3.23 -25.68 9.51
N SER A 271 -4.51 -25.75 9.20
CA SER A 271 -5.24 -27.00 8.97
C SER A 271 -5.50 -27.16 7.48
N PHE A 272 -4.75 -28.07 6.85
CA PHE A 272 -4.93 -28.37 5.44
C PHE A 272 -6.22 -29.16 5.24
N GLN A 273 -7.03 -28.75 4.27
CA GLN A 273 -8.13 -29.51 3.72
C GLN A 273 -8.02 -29.54 2.20
N GLN A 274 -8.27 -30.70 1.61
CA GLN A 274 -8.18 -30.82 0.17
C GLN A 274 -9.20 -29.91 -0.50
N PRO A 275 -8.79 -29.12 -1.51
CA PRO A 275 -9.72 -28.29 -2.27
C PRO A 275 -10.80 -29.13 -2.95
N VAL A 276 -12.04 -28.62 -2.98
CA VAL A 276 -13.18 -29.26 -3.64
C VAL A 276 -13.59 -28.41 -4.85
N THR A 277 -13.57 -29.02 -6.04
CA THR A 277 -13.97 -28.35 -7.28
C THR A 277 -15.42 -28.72 -7.66
N ASP A 278 -16.28 -27.71 -7.75
CA ASP A 278 -17.60 -27.81 -8.37
C ASP A 278 -17.49 -27.40 -9.85
N ALA A 279 -17.40 -28.39 -10.71
CA ALA A 279 -17.22 -28.19 -12.15
C ALA A 279 -18.43 -27.47 -12.79
N ALA A 280 -19.64 -27.67 -12.27
CA ALA A 280 -20.87 -27.05 -12.79
C ALA A 280 -20.87 -25.54 -12.53
N LYS A 281 -20.34 -25.12 -11.38
CA LYS A 281 -20.20 -23.70 -11.00
C LYS A 281 -18.86 -23.10 -11.41
N ARG A 282 -17.95 -23.87 -12.02
CA ARG A 282 -16.57 -23.46 -12.34
C ARG A 282 -15.83 -22.84 -11.13
N THR A 283 -16.05 -23.40 -9.95
CA THR A 283 -15.56 -22.85 -8.67
C THR A 283 -14.80 -23.93 -7.93
N THR A 284 -13.60 -23.60 -7.44
CA THR A 284 -12.84 -24.45 -6.52
C THR A 284 -12.90 -23.83 -5.11
N PHE A 285 -13.38 -24.61 -4.16
CA PHE A 285 -13.44 -24.23 -2.75
C PHE A 285 -12.16 -24.66 -2.06
N ILE A 286 -11.44 -23.69 -1.48
CA ILE A 286 -10.26 -23.92 -0.65
C ILE A 286 -10.73 -23.87 0.81
N ASN A 287 -10.81 -25.04 1.45
CA ASN A 287 -11.37 -25.20 2.80
C ASN A 287 -10.29 -25.25 3.90
N SER A 288 -9.02 -25.11 3.51
CA SER A 288 -7.91 -25.00 4.48
C SER A 288 -8.08 -23.75 5.33
N THR A 289 -7.81 -23.87 6.63
CA THR A 289 -7.95 -22.76 7.58
C THR A 289 -6.61 -22.43 8.22
N SER A 290 -6.37 -21.16 8.44
CA SER A 290 -5.24 -20.65 9.23
C SER A 290 -5.80 -19.95 10.46
N THR A 291 -5.26 -20.22 11.62
CA THR A 291 -5.64 -19.57 12.88
C THR A 291 -4.44 -18.92 13.51
N VAL A 292 -4.60 -17.67 13.93
CA VAL A 292 -3.61 -16.90 14.67
C VAL A 292 -4.01 -16.88 16.16
N THR A 293 -3.02 -17.15 17.02
CA THR A 293 -3.16 -16.99 18.46
C THR A 293 -2.06 -16.08 18.97
N ILE A 294 -2.42 -15.02 19.65
CA ILE A 294 -1.47 -14.08 20.25
C ILE A 294 -1.54 -14.23 21.77
N PRO A 295 -0.51 -14.79 22.42
CA PRO A 295 -0.46 -14.88 23.88
C PRO A 295 -0.57 -13.49 24.52
N ALA A 296 -1.27 -13.37 25.66
CA ALA A 296 -1.55 -12.09 26.30
C ALA A 296 -0.28 -11.25 26.56
N GLY A 297 0.80 -11.85 27.04
CA GLY A 297 2.06 -11.14 27.26
C GLY A 297 2.74 -10.66 25.95
N VAL A 298 2.59 -11.42 24.86
CA VAL A 298 3.09 -11.00 23.53
C VAL A 298 2.30 -9.80 23.02
N LEU A 299 0.98 -9.85 23.15
CA LEU A 299 0.10 -8.78 22.74
C LEU A 299 0.36 -7.48 23.52
N GLU A 300 0.53 -7.58 24.85
CA GLU A 300 0.88 -6.44 25.70
C GLU A 300 2.23 -5.83 25.28
N ALA A 301 3.25 -6.66 25.02
CA ALA A 301 4.55 -6.20 24.55
C ALA A 301 4.43 -5.45 23.20
N ILE A 302 3.73 -6.03 22.23
CA ILE A 302 3.49 -5.42 20.91
C ILE A 302 2.77 -4.09 21.07
N THR A 303 1.71 -4.02 21.88
CA THR A 303 0.94 -2.80 22.11
C THR A 303 1.81 -1.70 22.73
N LYS A 304 2.56 -2.03 23.78
CA LYS A 304 3.44 -1.08 24.46
C LYS A 304 4.57 -0.56 23.54
N GLN A 305 5.21 -1.46 22.82
CA GLN A 305 6.28 -1.10 21.88
C GLN A 305 5.76 -0.25 20.71
N THR A 306 4.59 -0.58 20.14
CA THR A 306 3.96 0.23 19.10
C THR A 306 3.67 1.66 19.60
N ALA A 307 3.14 1.80 20.82
CA ALA A 307 2.91 3.11 21.42
C ALA A 307 4.24 3.89 21.66
N ALA A 308 5.29 3.21 22.11
CA ALA A 308 6.60 3.79 22.31
C ALA A 308 7.23 4.28 20.99
N ILE A 309 7.17 3.47 19.93
CA ILE A 309 7.64 3.84 18.58
C ILE A 309 6.89 5.08 18.07
N ARG A 310 5.55 5.06 18.21
CA ARG A 310 4.73 6.22 17.84
C ARG A 310 5.16 7.49 18.60
N SER A 311 5.38 7.39 19.90
CA SER A 311 5.84 8.51 20.72
C SER A 311 7.23 8.99 20.31
N MET A 312 8.13 8.07 19.96
CA MET A 312 9.48 8.39 19.46
C MET A 312 9.42 9.17 18.14
N ILE A 313 8.56 8.79 17.21
CA ILE A 313 8.38 9.49 15.92
C ILE A 313 7.87 10.92 16.17
N LEU A 314 7.07 11.16 17.22
CA LEU A 314 6.41 12.43 17.51
C LEU A 314 7.14 13.28 18.56
N ALA A 315 8.31 12.87 19.00
CA ALA A 315 9.12 13.61 19.96
C ALA A 315 9.91 14.74 19.26
#